data_b2410cf5955a4e90dee8267b8b7c4cba
#
_entry.id   b2410cf5955a4e90dee8267b8b7c4cba
#
_cell.length_a   1.000
_cell.length_b   1.000
_cell.length_c   1.000
_cell.angle_alpha   90.00
_cell.angle_beta   90.00
_cell.angle_gamma   90.00
#
_symmetry.space_group_name_H-M   'P 1'
#
loop_
_entity.id
_entity.type
_entity.pdbx_description
1 polymer ?
#
loop_
_entity_poly.entity_id
_entity_poly.type
_entity_poly.pdbx_seq_one_letter_code
_entity_poly.pdbx_strand_id
1 'polypeptide(L)'
;MANRITVKIGGMNYSLIADESQDYVEQLAARLDQHYPRESGVPNMTAAILAGIALAEELTKLEDKTKETFAQIREYEAETVRLQREVAALTRENCYLRALCEGEGKTNG
;
A
#
# COMPACT_ATOMS: atom_id res chain seq x y z
N MET A 1 -27.31 -3.77 8.15
CA MET A 1 -27.91 -4.10 9.45
C MET A 1 -26.82 -4.45 10.45
N ALA A 2 -26.99 -3.97 11.69
CA ALA A 2 -26.04 -4.30 12.75
C ALA A 2 -26.20 -5.75 13.17
N ASN A 3 -25.10 -6.48 13.18
CA ASN A 3 -25.05 -7.90 13.56
C ASN A 3 -24.39 -8.06 14.92
N ARG A 4 -24.88 -9.00 15.70
CA ARG A 4 -24.22 -9.37 16.94
C ARG A 4 -23.12 -10.39 16.58
N ILE A 5 -21.88 -10.04 16.90
CA ILE A 5 -20.72 -10.84 16.54
C ILE A 5 -19.96 -11.19 17.82
N THR A 6 -19.57 -12.45 17.97
CA THR A 6 -18.77 -12.89 19.10
C THR A 6 -17.34 -13.15 18.62
N VAL A 7 -16.37 -12.54 19.29
CA VAL A 7 -14.95 -12.69 18.98
C VAL A 7 -14.18 -13.13 20.23
N LYS A 8 -13.06 -13.82 20.01
CA LYS A 8 -12.20 -14.29 21.10
C LYS A 8 -10.90 -13.52 21.08
N ILE A 9 -10.61 -12.82 22.16
CA ILE A 9 -9.40 -12.02 22.32
C ILE A 9 -8.79 -12.33 23.68
N GLY A 10 -7.52 -12.71 23.71
CA GLY A 10 -6.84 -13.03 24.96
C GLY A 10 -7.45 -14.19 25.73
N GLY A 11 -8.09 -15.11 25.02
CA GLY A 11 -8.76 -16.25 25.63
C GLY A 11 -10.17 -15.98 26.14
N MET A 12 -10.66 -14.75 26.02
CA MET A 12 -12.01 -14.35 26.46
C MET A 12 -12.89 -14.03 25.28
N ASN A 13 -14.18 -14.36 25.40
CA ASN A 13 -15.18 -14.08 24.37
C ASN A 13 -15.84 -12.75 24.62
N TYR A 14 -15.99 -11.96 23.58
CA TYR A 14 -16.65 -10.66 23.61
C TYR A 14 -17.74 -10.60 22.55
N SER A 15 -18.88 -10.05 22.91
CA SER A 15 -19.98 -9.83 21.96
C SER A 15 -19.97 -8.37 21.54
N LEU A 16 -19.95 -8.15 20.22
CA LEU A 16 -19.93 -6.84 19.62
C LEU A 16 -21.13 -6.67 18.70
N ILE A 17 -21.51 -5.42 18.47
CA ILE A 17 -22.50 -5.07 17.46
C ILE A 17 -21.78 -4.33 16.38
N ALA A 18 -21.79 -4.85 15.17
CA ALA A 18 -21.08 -4.27 14.03
C ALA A 18 -21.89 -4.43 12.75
N ASP A 19 -21.68 -3.50 11.81
CA ASP A 19 -22.34 -3.54 10.50
C ASP A 19 -21.62 -4.47 9.53
N GLU A 20 -20.37 -4.78 9.81
CA GLU A 20 -19.55 -5.65 8.97
C GLU A 20 -19.89 -7.13 9.19
N SER A 21 -19.39 -7.99 8.29
CA SER A 21 -19.59 -9.43 8.39
C SER A 21 -18.80 -10.01 9.56
N GLN A 22 -19.24 -11.18 10.04
CA GLN A 22 -18.56 -11.86 11.13
C GLN A 22 -17.12 -12.23 10.77
N ASP A 23 -16.90 -12.73 9.55
CA ASP A 23 -15.56 -13.11 9.08
C ASP A 23 -14.60 -11.93 9.11
N TYR A 24 -15.07 -10.77 8.67
CA TYR A 24 -14.25 -9.55 8.67
C TYR A 24 -13.87 -9.13 10.10
N VAL A 25 -14.86 -9.12 11.00
CA VAL A 25 -14.60 -8.73 12.39
C VAL A 25 -13.72 -9.76 13.10
N GLU A 26 -13.87 -11.05 12.78
CA GLU A 26 -12.99 -12.09 13.32
C GLU A 26 -11.54 -11.89 12.88
N GLN A 27 -11.31 -11.47 11.63
CA GLN A 27 -9.98 -11.16 11.15
C GLN A 27 -9.37 -9.98 11.90
N LEU A 28 -10.16 -8.95 12.15
CA LEU A 28 -9.71 -7.80 12.94
C LEU A 28 -9.38 -8.20 14.36
N ALA A 29 -10.22 -9.03 14.97
CA ALA A 29 -10.00 -9.54 16.32
C ALA A 29 -8.75 -10.39 16.41
N ALA A 30 -8.47 -11.19 15.37
CA ALA A 30 -7.24 -12.00 15.30
C ALA A 30 -5.99 -11.11 15.26
N ARG A 31 -6.05 -10.00 14.55
CA ARG A 31 -4.94 -9.04 14.54
C ARG A 31 -4.69 -8.42 15.91
N LEU A 32 -5.76 -8.05 16.59
CA LEU A 32 -5.66 -7.53 17.95
C LEU A 32 -5.08 -8.59 18.88
N ASP A 33 -5.55 -9.84 18.75
CA ASP A 33 -5.09 -10.94 19.58
C ASP A 33 -3.60 -11.23 19.43
N GLN A 34 -3.03 -11.01 18.24
CA GLN A 34 -1.59 -11.16 17.99
C GLN A 34 -0.76 -10.22 18.85
N HIS A 35 -1.28 -9.04 19.15
CA HIS A 35 -0.59 -8.04 19.95
C HIS A 35 -0.97 -8.11 21.43
N TYR A 36 -1.91 -8.98 21.76
CA TYR A 36 -2.38 -9.12 23.14
C TYR A 36 -1.30 -9.82 23.98
N PRO A 37 -0.86 -9.19 25.08
CA PRO A 37 0.18 -9.79 25.93
C PRO A 37 -0.29 -11.13 26.50
N ARG A 38 0.55 -12.14 26.41
CA ARG A 38 0.23 -13.47 26.93
C ARG A 38 0.93 -13.76 28.25
N GLU A 39 1.59 -12.77 28.82
CA GLU A 39 2.27 -12.88 30.09
C GLU A 39 1.26 -12.95 31.22
N SER A 40 1.51 -13.84 32.19
CA SER A 40 0.64 -13.96 33.36
C SER A 40 0.79 -12.75 34.26
N GLY A 41 -0.31 -12.28 34.84
CA GLY A 41 -0.31 -11.16 35.75
C GLY A 41 -0.60 -9.80 35.14
N VAL A 42 -0.76 -9.72 33.82
CA VAL A 42 -1.15 -8.47 33.17
C VAL A 42 -2.67 -8.34 33.22
N PRO A 43 -3.22 -7.25 33.81
CA PRO A 43 -4.66 -7.03 33.82
C PRO A 43 -5.22 -6.92 32.40
N ASN A 44 -6.44 -7.42 32.18
CA ASN A 44 -7.07 -7.40 30.86
C ASN A 44 -7.16 -5.99 30.26
N MET A 45 -7.47 -4.99 31.06
CA MET A 45 -7.55 -3.60 30.60
C MET A 45 -6.18 -3.12 30.11
N THR A 46 -5.12 -3.38 30.87
CA THR A 46 -3.76 -3.01 30.49
C THR A 46 -3.34 -3.73 29.22
N ALA A 47 -3.64 -5.03 29.12
CA ALA A 47 -3.34 -5.82 27.94
C ALA A 47 -4.03 -5.25 26.70
N ALA A 48 -5.30 -4.88 26.81
CA ALA A 48 -6.06 -4.29 25.70
C ALA A 48 -5.46 -2.95 25.27
N ILE A 49 -5.06 -2.11 26.22
CA ILE A 49 -4.45 -0.82 25.90
C ILE A 49 -3.11 -1.02 25.20
N LEU A 50 -2.27 -1.94 25.69
CA LEU A 50 -0.98 -2.24 25.04
C LEU A 50 -1.17 -2.77 23.63
N ALA A 51 -2.14 -3.66 23.43
CA ALA A 51 -2.46 -4.17 22.08
C ALA A 51 -2.93 -3.05 21.17
N GLY A 52 -3.76 -2.16 21.68
CA GLY A 52 -4.25 -1.01 20.92
C GLY A 52 -3.11 -0.06 20.51
N ILE A 53 -2.18 0.20 21.42
CA ILE A 53 -1.02 1.04 21.11
C ILE A 53 -0.13 0.39 20.07
N ALA A 54 0.09 -0.91 20.16
CA ALA A 54 0.88 -1.64 19.15
C ALA A 54 0.25 -1.57 17.77
N LEU A 55 -1.06 -1.72 17.69
CA LEU A 55 -1.79 -1.59 16.42
C LEU A 55 -1.74 -0.16 15.87
N ALA A 56 -1.87 0.83 16.74
CA ALA A 56 -1.77 2.23 16.35
C ALA A 56 -0.36 2.53 15.79
N GLU A 57 0.68 1.95 16.39
CA GLU A 57 2.04 2.10 15.90
C GLU A 57 2.21 1.48 14.52
N GLU A 58 1.68 0.28 14.31
CA GLU A 58 1.70 -0.38 13.00
C GLU A 58 0.98 0.46 11.95
N LEU A 59 -0.17 1.01 12.31
CA LEU A 59 -0.94 1.86 11.40
C LEU A 59 -0.15 3.10 11.01
N THR A 60 0.49 3.75 11.97
CA THR A 60 1.31 4.94 11.72
C THR A 60 2.48 4.62 10.80
N LYS A 61 3.17 3.50 11.04
CA LYS A 61 4.29 3.07 10.20
C LYS A 61 3.82 2.77 8.78
N LEU A 62 2.66 2.15 8.64
CA LEU A 62 2.10 1.84 7.33
C LEU A 62 1.70 3.10 6.59
N GLU A 63 1.10 4.07 7.27
CA GLU A 63 0.75 5.36 6.69
C GLU A 63 1.99 6.10 6.18
N ASP A 64 3.06 6.12 6.97
CA ASP A 64 4.32 6.77 6.57
C ASP A 64 4.92 6.07 5.35
N LYS A 65 4.92 4.74 5.34
CA LYS A 65 5.42 3.96 4.21
C LYS A 65 4.58 4.21 2.95
N THR A 66 3.27 4.35 3.11
CA THR A 66 2.36 4.66 2.01
C THR A 66 2.66 6.03 1.42
N LYS A 67 2.94 7.04 2.26
CA LYS A 67 3.32 8.36 1.80
C LYS A 67 4.62 8.32 1.00
N GLU A 68 5.62 7.57 1.49
CA GLU A 68 6.87 7.39 0.76
C GLU A 68 6.65 6.72 -0.60
N THR A 69 5.81 5.69 -0.62
CA THR A 69 5.50 4.98 -1.87
C THR A 69 4.81 5.90 -2.87
N PHE A 70 3.87 6.73 -2.43
CA PHE A 70 3.21 7.70 -3.31
C PHE A 70 4.19 8.74 -3.84
N ALA A 71 5.13 9.19 -3.01
CA ALA A 71 6.17 10.11 -3.46
C ALA A 71 7.04 9.47 -4.54
N GLN A 72 7.43 8.21 -4.35
CA GLN A 72 8.20 7.46 -5.34
C GLN A 72 7.42 7.27 -6.65
N ILE A 73 6.13 6.98 -6.55
CA ILE A 73 5.28 6.84 -7.73
C ILE A 73 5.25 8.14 -8.52
N ARG A 74 5.12 9.27 -7.85
CA ARG A 74 5.14 10.59 -8.52
C ARG A 74 6.47 10.84 -9.23
N GLU A 75 7.58 10.46 -8.61
CA GLU A 75 8.89 10.57 -9.23
C GLU A 75 9.00 9.69 -10.47
N TYR A 76 8.55 8.45 -10.39
CA TYR A 76 8.56 7.53 -11.52
C TYR A 76 7.65 8.01 -12.64
N GLU A 77 6.49 8.57 -12.32
CA GLU A 77 5.58 9.12 -13.31
C GLU A 77 6.22 10.30 -14.05
N ALA A 78 6.86 11.20 -13.31
CA ALA A 78 7.56 12.32 -13.91
C ALA A 78 8.72 11.86 -14.81
N GLU A 79 9.49 10.87 -14.37
CA GLU A 79 10.56 10.29 -15.15
C GLU A 79 10.03 9.59 -16.40
N THR A 80 8.92 8.89 -16.29
CA THR A 80 8.28 8.22 -17.42
C THR A 80 7.88 9.23 -18.50
N VAL A 81 7.27 10.35 -18.08
CA VAL A 81 6.90 11.42 -19.01
C VAL A 81 8.14 12.02 -19.69
N ARG A 82 9.20 12.25 -18.91
CA ARG A 82 10.45 12.77 -19.45
C ARG A 82 11.06 11.83 -20.49
N LEU A 83 11.10 10.54 -20.17
CA LEU A 83 11.63 9.53 -21.09
C LEU A 83 10.78 9.38 -22.34
N GLN A 84 9.47 9.48 -22.23
CA GLN A 84 8.57 9.44 -23.37
C GLN A 84 8.85 10.61 -24.31
N ARG A 85 9.10 11.80 -23.78
CA ARG A 85 9.47 12.99 -24.57
C ARG A 85 10.80 12.80 -25.26
N GLU A 86 11.79 12.23 -24.57
CA GLU A 86 13.09 11.93 -25.17
C GLU A 86 12.97 10.91 -26.29
N VAL A 87 12.20 9.86 -26.08
CA VAL A 87 11.96 8.83 -27.11
C VAL A 87 11.30 9.48 -28.32
N ALA A 88 10.28 10.30 -28.11
CA ALA A 88 9.59 10.99 -29.21
C ALA A 88 10.53 11.89 -29.98
N ALA A 89 11.39 12.63 -29.30
CA ALA A 89 12.38 13.52 -29.92
C ALA A 89 13.39 12.72 -30.74
N LEU A 90 13.92 11.64 -30.17
CA LEU A 90 14.87 10.76 -30.84
C LEU A 90 14.26 10.08 -32.06
N THR A 91 13.00 9.67 -31.95
CA THR A 91 12.29 9.06 -33.07
C THR A 91 12.16 10.04 -34.23
N ARG A 92 11.79 11.30 -33.93
CA ARG A 92 11.71 12.35 -34.96
C ARG A 92 13.05 12.60 -35.61
N GLU A 93 14.09 12.71 -34.80
CA GLU A 93 15.45 12.91 -35.28
C GLU A 93 15.90 11.74 -36.16
N ASN A 94 15.61 10.52 -35.73
CA ASN A 94 15.93 9.31 -36.48
C ASN A 94 15.23 9.29 -37.82
N CYS A 95 13.94 9.64 -37.86
CA CYS A 95 13.18 9.73 -39.10
C CYS A 95 13.77 10.78 -40.04
N TYR A 96 14.16 11.92 -39.50
CA TYR A 96 14.76 13.01 -40.28
C TYR A 96 16.09 12.55 -40.87
N LEU A 97 16.97 11.96 -40.06
CA LEU A 97 18.26 11.47 -40.53
C LEU A 97 18.13 10.35 -41.56
N ARG A 98 17.18 9.46 -41.40
CA ARG A 98 16.93 8.42 -42.41
C ARG A 98 16.48 9.03 -43.73
N ALA A 99 15.62 10.02 -43.68
CA ALA A 99 15.14 10.70 -44.88
C ALA A 99 16.31 11.40 -45.61
N LEU A 100 17.22 12.01 -44.86
CA LEU A 100 18.41 12.63 -45.44
C LEU A 100 19.33 11.59 -46.10
N CYS A 101 19.57 10.45 -45.38
CA CYS A 101 20.39 9.37 -45.92
C CYS A 101 19.81 8.80 -47.21
N GLU A 102 18.50 8.56 -47.21
CA GLU A 102 17.77 8.01 -48.39
C GLU A 102 17.80 9.03 -49.53
N GLY A 103 17.63 10.31 -49.22
CA GLY A 103 17.74 11.39 -50.19
C GLY A 103 19.11 11.47 -50.85
N GLU A 104 20.17 11.36 -50.05
CA GLU A 104 21.56 11.38 -50.55
C GLU A 104 21.85 10.15 -51.40
N GLY A 105 21.36 8.99 -50.94
CA GLY A 105 21.49 7.75 -51.71
C GLY A 105 20.82 7.79 -53.08
N LYS A 106 19.68 8.47 -53.18
CA LYS A 106 18.98 8.67 -54.44
C LYS A 106 19.66 9.65 -55.35
N THR A 107 20.30 10.68 -54.81
CA THR A 107 20.99 11.68 -55.58
C THR A 107 22.30 11.18 -56.12
N ASN A 108 22.96 10.26 -55.49
CA ASN A 108 24.23 9.69 -55.90
C ASN A 108 24.12 8.46 -56.77
N GLY A 109 22.88 7.99 -56.96
CA GLY A 109 22.60 6.80 -57.76
C GLY A 109 22.44 7.08 -59.24
#